data_b24a7ea67063291f84bf19700ac5c54f
#
_entry.id   b24a7ea67063291f84bf19700ac5c54f
#
_cell.length_a   1.000
_cell.length_b   1.000
_cell.length_c   1.000
_cell.angle_alpha   90.00
_cell.angle_beta   90.00
_cell.angle_gamma   90.00
#
_symmetry.space_group_name_H-M   'P 1'
#
loop_
_entity.id
_entity.type
_entity.pdbx_description
1 polymer ?
#
loop_
_entity_poly.entity_id
_entity_poly.type
_entity_poly.pdbx_seq_one_letter_code
_entity_poly.pdbx_strand_id
1 'polypeptide(L)'
;RTLYAEQLINEKVISEQEAQKTVDDYRDMLDAGNHVVKSLVREPNKALFVDWSPYIGHKVEDDWDTSYPLKKLQDLATRLETPPEGVGVQRQVKKILEDRRKMTAGALPLNWGYGETMAYATLLDQGFAIRLTGQDSGRGTFSHRHAVLHNQKDGEQYVPLQHLYEDQPRFDIYDSLLSEEAVLGYEYGYATTTPKSLVIWEAQFGDFANGAQVVIDQFISSGEAKWGRLCGLTMLLPHGYEGQGPEHSSARLERFLQLCAEHNMQVCVPSTPGQIYHLLRRQAVRPLRKPLVIMSPKSLLRHKKATSALEDLAHGTFHSVLDDLADLDRKKIKRVVMCSGKVYYDLLEKRDGDDLSDTALVRICLLYTSPSP
;
A
#
# COMPACT_ATOMS: atom_id res chain seq x y z
N ARG A 1 -35.48 -25.98 14.05
CA ARG A 1 -36.57 -25.21 13.40
C ARG A 1 -37.67 -24.90 14.39
N THR A 2 -38.20 -25.87 15.16
CA THR A 2 -39.29 -25.69 16.13
C THR A 2 -38.93 -24.64 17.19
N LEU A 3 -37.78 -24.77 17.86
CA LEU A 3 -37.31 -23.80 18.88
C LEU A 3 -37.25 -22.36 18.36
N TYR A 4 -36.81 -22.17 17.11
CA TYR A 4 -36.75 -20.82 16.52
C TYR A 4 -38.16 -20.28 16.18
N ALA A 5 -39.05 -21.12 15.71
CA ALA A 5 -40.44 -20.71 15.50
C ALA A 5 -41.15 -20.34 16.80
N GLU A 6 -40.96 -21.11 17.88
CA GLU A 6 -41.47 -20.82 19.23
C GLU A 6 -40.90 -19.48 19.74
N GLN A 7 -39.59 -19.20 19.51
CA GLN A 7 -39.00 -17.92 19.87
C GLN A 7 -39.67 -16.76 19.14
N LEU A 8 -39.85 -16.83 17.80
CA LEU A 8 -40.47 -15.78 17.01
C LEU A 8 -41.95 -15.55 17.41
N ILE A 9 -42.68 -16.62 17.77
CA ILE A 9 -44.03 -16.51 18.28
C ILE A 9 -44.06 -15.79 19.65
N ASN A 10 -43.16 -16.17 20.54
CA ASN A 10 -43.05 -15.53 21.87
C ASN A 10 -42.65 -14.06 21.77
N GLU A 11 -41.80 -13.72 20.82
CA GLU A 11 -41.39 -12.33 20.49
C GLU A 11 -42.48 -11.56 19.69
N LYS A 12 -43.61 -12.21 19.34
CA LYS A 12 -44.72 -11.66 18.57
C LYS A 12 -44.32 -11.14 17.17
N VAL A 13 -43.27 -11.72 16.60
CA VAL A 13 -42.82 -11.42 15.22
C VAL A 13 -43.72 -12.12 14.22
N ILE A 14 -44.20 -13.36 14.51
CA ILE A 14 -45.14 -14.12 13.73
C ILE A 14 -46.17 -14.74 14.67
N SER A 15 -47.37 -15.05 14.15
CA SER A 15 -48.35 -15.83 14.87
C SER A 15 -48.12 -17.34 14.69
N GLU A 16 -48.74 -18.16 15.53
CA GLU A 16 -48.73 -19.61 15.42
C GLU A 16 -49.33 -20.09 14.07
N GLN A 17 -50.40 -19.41 13.63
CA GLN A 17 -51.02 -19.70 12.34
C GLN A 17 -50.12 -19.38 11.14
N GLU A 18 -49.36 -18.27 11.20
CA GLU A 18 -48.39 -17.91 10.15
C GLU A 18 -47.22 -18.88 10.12
N ALA A 19 -46.72 -19.33 11.28
CA ALA A 19 -45.69 -20.34 11.34
C ALA A 19 -46.13 -21.69 10.70
N GLN A 20 -47.36 -22.15 11.02
CA GLN A 20 -47.91 -23.35 10.44
C GLN A 20 -48.18 -23.22 8.92
N LYS A 21 -48.77 -22.09 8.53
CA LYS A 21 -49.01 -21.80 7.11
C LYS A 21 -47.73 -21.82 6.28
N THR A 22 -46.65 -21.26 6.82
CA THR A 22 -45.33 -21.25 6.14
C THR A 22 -44.84 -22.68 5.90
N VAL A 23 -45.10 -23.60 6.83
CA VAL A 23 -44.72 -25.01 6.67
C VAL A 23 -45.58 -25.70 5.60
N ASP A 24 -46.87 -25.42 5.60
CA ASP A 24 -47.82 -26.03 4.67
C ASP A 24 -47.61 -25.52 3.24
N ASP A 25 -47.48 -24.20 3.06
CA ASP A 25 -47.14 -23.56 1.78
C ASP A 25 -45.83 -24.12 1.20
N TYR A 26 -44.81 -24.37 2.05
CA TYR A 26 -43.55 -24.97 1.63
C TYR A 26 -43.71 -26.43 1.14
N ARG A 27 -44.51 -27.20 1.85
CA ARG A 27 -44.80 -28.57 1.45
C ARG A 27 -45.59 -28.63 0.14
N ASP A 28 -46.61 -27.79 0.01
CA ASP A 28 -47.43 -27.73 -1.20
C ASP A 28 -46.59 -27.35 -2.43
N MET A 29 -45.65 -26.44 -2.27
CA MET A 29 -44.72 -26.08 -3.34
C MET A 29 -43.78 -27.23 -3.71
N LEU A 30 -43.29 -27.99 -2.75
CA LEU A 30 -42.47 -29.18 -3.02
C LEU A 30 -43.28 -30.27 -3.71
N ASP A 31 -44.50 -30.53 -3.25
CA ASP A 31 -45.39 -31.54 -3.84
C ASP A 31 -45.80 -31.16 -5.28
N ALA A 32 -45.90 -29.88 -5.56
CA ALA A 32 -46.12 -29.35 -6.91
C ALA A 32 -44.85 -29.37 -7.81
N GLY A 33 -43.73 -29.86 -7.31
CA GLY A 33 -42.44 -29.90 -8.03
C GLY A 33 -41.79 -28.54 -8.26
N ASN A 34 -42.16 -27.51 -7.48
CA ASN A 34 -41.64 -26.17 -7.60
C ASN A 34 -40.30 -26.04 -6.89
N HIS A 35 -39.38 -25.27 -7.48
CA HIS A 35 -38.12 -24.91 -6.86
C HIS A 35 -38.30 -23.78 -5.83
N VAL A 36 -38.46 -24.12 -4.57
CA VAL A 36 -38.72 -23.17 -3.47
C VAL A 36 -37.60 -22.19 -3.28
N VAL A 37 -36.33 -22.58 -3.57
CA VAL A 37 -35.13 -21.75 -3.37
C VAL A 37 -35.13 -20.48 -4.23
N LYS A 38 -35.75 -20.47 -5.40
CA LYS A 38 -35.82 -19.27 -6.27
C LYS A 38 -36.56 -18.08 -5.63
N SER A 39 -37.50 -18.35 -4.71
CA SER A 39 -38.26 -17.30 -4.03
C SER A 39 -37.56 -16.72 -2.81
N LEU A 40 -36.50 -17.39 -2.32
CA LEU A 40 -35.73 -16.98 -1.17
C LEU A 40 -34.49 -16.12 -1.54
N VAL A 41 -34.03 -16.24 -2.78
CA VAL A 41 -32.89 -15.41 -3.26
C VAL A 41 -33.45 -14.06 -3.70
N ARG A 42 -33.46 -13.10 -2.78
CA ARG A 42 -33.65 -11.70 -3.16
C ARG A 42 -32.54 -11.32 -4.12
N GLU A 43 -32.88 -10.60 -5.19
CA GLU A 43 -31.84 -9.98 -6.01
C GLU A 43 -30.91 -9.18 -5.09
N PRO A 44 -29.60 -9.39 -5.16
CA PRO A 44 -28.69 -8.64 -4.33
C PRO A 44 -28.87 -7.15 -4.59
N ASN A 45 -28.79 -6.33 -3.54
CA ASN A 45 -28.87 -4.89 -3.67
C ASN A 45 -27.67 -4.39 -4.52
N LYS A 46 -27.94 -4.05 -5.77
CA LYS A 46 -26.91 -3.62 -6.74
C LYS A 46 -26.15 -2.37 -6.28
N ALA A 47 -26.72 -1.57 -5.38
CA ALA A 47 -26.04 -0.42 -4.79
C ALA A 47 -24.81 -0.77 -3.94
N LEU A 48 -24.71 -2.03 -3.50
CA LEU A 48 -23.54 -2.55 -2.75
C LEU A 48 -22.49 -3.22 -3.66
N PHE A 49 -22.75 -3.32 -4.95
CA PHE A 49 -21.83 -3.94 -5.90
C PHE A 49 -20.86 -2.89 -6.44
N VAL A 50 -19.59 -3.25 -6.42
CA VAL A 50 -18.52 -2.48 -7.06
C VAL A 50 -18.16 -3.16 -8.38
N ASP A 51 -18.06 -2.39 -9.43
CA ASP A 51 -17.67 -2.88 -10.75
C ASP A 51 -16.16 -3.15 -10.80
N TRP A 52 -15.80 -4.42 -10.94
CA TRP A 52 -14.41 -4.88 -11.07
C TRP A 52 -14.00 -5.10 -12.53
N SER A 53 -14.92 -4.97 -13.50
CA SER A 53 -14.63 -5.23 -14.92
C SER A 53 -13.46 -4.41 -15.48
N PRO A 54 -13.24 -3.14 -15.08
CA PRO A 54 -12.09 -2.37 -15.53
C PRO A 54 -10.72 -2.91 -15.08
N TYR A 55 -10.70 -3.85 -14.13
CA TYR A 55 -9.47 -4.39 -13.52
C TYR A 55 -9.16 -5.82 -13.97
N ILE A 56 -9.92 -6.35 -14.92
CA ILE A 56 -9.79 -7.72 -15.42
C ILE A 56 -9.03 -7.71 -16.75
N GLY A 57 -8.16 -8.71 -16.95
CA GLY A 57 -7.46 -8.92 -18.22
C GLY A 57 -6.16 -8.12 -18.40
N HIS A 58 -5.74 -7.34 -17.40
CA HIS A 58 -4.47 -6.62 -17.41
C HIS A 58 -3.31 -7.50 -16.92
N LYS A 59 -2.11 -7.22 -17.45
CA LYS A 59 -0.89 -7.96 -17.12
C LYS A 59 0.03 -7.16 -16.20
N VAL A 60 0.87 -7.88 -15.46
CA VAL A 60 1.86 -7.26 -14.56
C VAL A 60 2.91 -6.47 -15.33
N GLU A 61 3.19 -6.89 -16.57
CA GLU A 61 4.18 -6.30 -17.48
C GLU A 61 3.67 -5.03 -18.17
N ASP A 62 2.36 -4.75 -18.11
CA ASP A 62 1.80 -3.56 -18.77
C ASP A 62 2.43 -2.30 -18.20
N ASP A 63 3.02 -1.49 -19.08
CA ASP A 63 3.55 -0.18 -18.72
C ASP A 63 2.41 0.80 -18.43
N TRP A 64 2.65 1.66 -17.48
CA TRP A 64 1.66 2.66 -17.06
C TRP A 64 2.33 3.96 -16.68
N ASP A 65 1.82 5.06 -17.23
CA ASP A 65 2.31 6.40 -16.89
C ASP A 65 1.97 6.76 -15.44
N THR A 66 3.01 6.98 -14.65
CA THR A 66 2.94 7.41 -13.25
C THR A 66 3.48 8.81 -13.06
N SER A 67 3.77 9.54 -14.14
CA SER A 67 4.18 10.93 -14.10
C SER A 67 3.10 11.85 -13.54
N TYR A 68 3.48 13.06 -13.17
CA TYR A 68 2.53 14.03 -12.65
C TYR A 68 3.04 15.46 -12.88
N PRO A 69 2.19 16.41 -13.31
CA PRO A 69 2.65 17.74 -13.69
C PRO A 69 3.42 18.45 -12.57
N LEU A 70 4.65 18.90 -12.86
CA LEU A 70 5.56 19.52 -11.89
C LEU A 70 4.91 20.67 -11.12
N LYS A 71 4.19 21.56 -11.82
CA LYS A 71 3.50 22.70 -11.17
C LYS A 71 2.46 22.24 -10.17
N LYS A 72 1.68 21.20 -10.48
CA LYS A 72 0.71 20.64 -9.56
C LYS A 72 1.37 19.95 -8.36
N LEU A 73 2.53 19.28 -8.55
CA LEU A 73 3.33 18.74 -7.44
C LEU A 73 3.71 19.85 -6.45
N GLN A 74 4.23 20.96 -6.95
CA GLN A 74 4.61 22.11 -6.12
C GLN A 74 3.41 22.72 -5.39
N ASP A 75 2.27 22.84 -6.06
CA ASP A 75 1.05 23.38 -5.46
C ASP A 75 0.52 22.47 -4.34
N LEU A 76 0.49 21.14 -4.54
CA LEU A 76 0.09 20.18 -3.51
C LEU A 76 1.08 20.18 -2.34
N ALA A 77 2.39 20.17 -2.61
CA ALA A 77 3.42 20.22 -1.58
C ALA A 77 3.29 21.48 -0.71
N THR A 78 3.06 22.65 -1.31
CA THR A 78 2.86 23.91 -0.59
C THR A 78 1.69 23.84 0.39
N ARG A 79 0.59 23.19 0.01
CA ARG A 79 -0.58 22.99 0.89
C ARG A 79 -0.24 22.08 2.08
N LEU A 80 0.46 20.97 1.83
CA LEU A 80 0.89 20.03 2.87
C LEU A 80 1.85 20.64 3.90
N GLU A 81 2.68 21.56 3.45
CA GLU A 81 3.77 22.15 4.24
C GLU A 81 3.32 23.39 5.04
N THR A 82 2.07 23.81 4.85
CA THR A 82 1.51 25.03 5.47
C THR A 82 0.31 24.69 6.34
N PRO A 83 0.51 24.17 7.57
CA PRO A 83 -0.56 24.00 8.53
C PRO A 83 -1.31 25.33 8.78
N PRO A 84 -2.62 25.30 9.07
CA PRO A 84 -3.39 26.50 9.35
C PRO A 84 -2.88 27.23 10.60
N GLU A 85 -3.23 28.53 10.70
CA GLU A 85 -2.94 29.32 11.89
C GLU A 85 -3.52 28.68 13.15
N GLY A 86 -2.74 28.64 14.22
CA GLY A 86 -3.16 28.05 15.50
C GLY A 86 -2.66 26.62 15.72
N VAL A 87 -2.28 25.89 14.69
CA VAL A 87 -1.68 24.56 14.83
C VAL A 87 -0.21 24.68 15.19
N GLY A 88 0.09 24.61 16.49
CA GLY A 88 1.46 24.62 17.03
C GLY A 88 2.07 23.23 16.95
N VAL A 89 3.04 23.01 16.06
CA VAL A 89 3.72 21.70 15.93
C VAL A 89 5.00 21.63 16.77
N GLN A 90 5.37 20.45 17.19
CA GLN A 90 6.60 20.15 17.92
C GLN A 90 7.84 20.57 17.10
N ARG A 91 8.92 21.02 17.78
CA ARG A 91 10.11 21.60 17.13
C ARG A 91 10.73 20.71 16.03
N GLN A 92 10.81 19.39 16.24
CA GLN A 92 11.37 18.47 15.24
C GLN A 92 10.45 18.34 14.02
N VAL A 93 9.15 18.32 14.23
CA VAL A 93 8.16 18.28 13.15
C VAL A 93 8.20 19.57 12.34
N LYS A 94 8.34 20.74 13.02
CA LYS A 94 8.53 22.03 12.36
C LYS A 94 9.76 22.01 11.45
N LYS A 95 10.87 21.45 11.93
CA LYS A 95 12.09 21.29 11.12
C LYS A 95 11.87 20.41 9.89
N ILE A 96 11.10 19.31 10.02
CA ILE A 96 10.77 18.44 8.90
C ILE A 96 9.95 19.19 7.85
N LEU A 97 8.95 19.97 8.26
CA LEU A 97 8.15 20.80 7.34
C LEU A 97 9.00 21.87 6.64
N GLU A 98 9.94 22.51 7.36
CA GLU A 98 10.88 23.45 6.78
C GLU A 98 11.80 22.80 5.74
N ASP A 99 12.30 21.60 6.02
CA ASP A 99 13.13 20.85 5.07
C ASP A 99 12.32 20.39 3.85
N ARG A 100 11.06 19.99 4.04
CA ARG A 100 10.15 19.68 2.92
C ARG A 100 9.93 20.90 2.01
N ARG A 101 9.74 22.11 2.56
CA ARG A 101 9.67 23.34 1.75
C ARG A 101 10.92 23.57 0.90
N LYS A 102 12.10 23.29 1.47
CA LYS A 102 13.36 23.36 0.70
C LYS A 102 13.44 22.29 -0.38
N MET A 103 12.90 21.09 -0.13
CA MET A 103 12.80 20.03 -1.13
C MET A 103 11.88 20.46 -2.28
N THR A 104 10.71 21.02 -1.98
CA THR A 104 9.76 21.56 -2.96
C THR A 104 10.38 22.69 -3.79
N ALA A 105 11.22 23.53 -3.18
CA ALA A 105 11.92 24.60 -3.85
C ALA A 105 13.20 24.15 -4.61
N GLY A 106 13.55 22.86 -4.57
CA GLY A 106 14.77 22.33 -5.18
C GLY A 106 16.07 22.68 -4.44
N ALA A 107 15.98 23.27 -3.24
CA ALA A 107 17.13 23.63 -2.41
C ALA A 107 17.70 22.46 -1.59
N LEU A 108 16.95 21.40 -1.45
CA LEU A 108 17.35 20.11 -0.87
C LEU A 108 16.87 18.97 -1.76
N PRO A 109 17.63 17.88 -1.87
CA PRO A 109 17.14 16.68 -2.53
C PRO A 109 16.01 16.03 -1.72
N LEU A 110 15.09 15.35 -2.41
CA LEU A 110 13.95 14.69 -1.78
C LEU A 110 14.41 13.49 -0.95
N ASN A 111 13.80 13.33 0.21
CA ASN A 111 13.93 12.13 1.02
C ASN A 111 12.71 11.18 0.85
N TRP A 112 12.80 9.99 1.45
CA TRP A 112 11.76 8.97 1.36
C TRP A 112 10.38 9.46 1.81
N GLY A 113 10.30 10.08 3.00
CA GLY A 113 9.02 10.57 3.55
C GLY A 113 8.34 11.62 2.68
N TYR A 114 9.13 12.44 1.97
CA TYR A 114 8.62 13.37 0.98
C TYR A 114 8.03 12.62 -0.23
N GLY A 115 8.77 11.68 -0.83
CA GLY A 115 8.31 10.91 -1.98
C GLY A 115 7.03 10.13 -1.68
N GLU A 116 6.97 9.46 -0.53
CA GLU A 116 5.79 8.74 -0.06
C GLU A 116 4.58 9.66 0.14
N THR A 117 4.76 10.80 0.83
CA THR A 117 3.68 11.78 1.07
C THR A 117 3.15 12.37 -0.23
N MET A 118 4.03 12.67 -1.19
CA MET A 118 3.64 13.19 -2.50
C MET A 118 2.92 12.16 -3.36
N ALA A 119 3.22 10.86 -3.22
CA ALA A 119 2.44 9.81 -3.86
C ALA A 119 0.99 9.84 -3.38
N TYR A 120 0.76 9.97 -2.09
CA TYR A 120 -0.58 10.11 -1.52
C TYR A 120 -1.30 11.36 -2.02
N ALA A 121 -0.65 12.51 -1.95
CA ALA A 121 -1.25 13.78 -2.38
C ALA A 121 -1.69 13.77 -3.84
N THR A 122 -0.84 13.25 -4.74
CA THR A 122 -1.15 13.17 -6.16
C THR A 122 -2.23 12.15 -6.50
N LEU A 123 -2.33 11.05 -5.74
CA LEU A 123 -3.41 10.08 -5.89
C LEU A 123 -4.76 10.65 -5.44
N LEU A 124 -4.79 11.39 -4.34
CA LEU A 124 -5.98 12.11 -3.88
C LEU A 124 -6.45 13.11 -4.96
N ASP A 125 -5.54 13.90 -5.56
CA ASP A 125 -5.87 14.82 -6.64
C ASP A 125 -6.42 14.12 -7.90
N GLN A 126 -6.07 12.84 -8.10
CA GLN A 126 -6.55 12.01 -9.20
C GLN A 126 -7.81 11.20 -8.85
N GLY A 127 -8.42 11.43 -7.69
CA GLY A 127 -9.68 10.79 -7.32
C GLY A 127 -9.57 9.44 -6.64
N PHE A 128 -8.37 9.04 -6.17
CA PHE A 128 -8.16 7.80 -5.43
C PHE A 128 -8.22 8.06 -3.93
N ALA A 129 -9.10 7.36 -3.22
CA ALA A 129 -9.08 7.36 -1.76
C ALA A 129 -7.88 6.55 -1.25
N ILE A 130 -7.40 6.90 -0.06
CA ILE A 130 -6.26 6.23 0.57
C ILE A 130 -6.64 5.81 1.98
N ARG A 131 -6.30 4.57 2.32
CA ARG A 131 -6.41 4.05 3.66
C ARG A 131 -5.06 3.44 4.07
N LEU A 132 -4.47 3.99 5.12
CA LEU A 132 -3.21 3.56 5.69
C LEU A 132 -3.42 3.15 7.14
N THR A 133 -3.10 1.92 7.47
CA THR A 133 -3.31 1.35 8.79
C THR A 133 -2.07 0.59 9.25
N GLY A 134 -1.72 0.72 10.52
CA GLY A 134 -0.61 0.01 11.16
C GLY A 134 -0.30 0.60 12.52
N GLN A 135 0.70 0.08 13.20
CA GLN A 135 1.17 0.63 14.46
C GLN A 135 2.06 1.85 14.19
N ASP A 136 1.82 2.96 14.90
CA ASP A 136 2.53 4.22 14.71
C ASP A 136 2.47 4.82 13.27
N SER A 137 1.48 4.46 12.48
CA SER A 137 1.39 4.86 11.06
C SER A 137 1.28 6.37 10.87
N GLY A 138 0.62 7.07 11.78
CA GLY A 138 0.46 8.52 11.73
C GLY A 138 1.79 9.27 11.69
N ARG A 139 2.74 8.82 12.47
CA ARG A 139 4.12 9.33 12.52
C ARG A 139 5.05 8.58 11.56
N GLY A 140 4.77 7.31 11.31
CA GLY A 140 5.69 6.29 10.82
C GLY A 140 6.59 5.78 11.95
N THR A 141 6.80 4.47 12.05
CA THR A 141 7.63 3.86 13.11
C THR A 141 9.00 4.53 13.23
N PHE A 142 9.60 4.92 12.11
CA PHE A 142 10.91 5.58 12.06
C PHE A 142 10.81 7.12 11.99
N SER A 143 9.69 7.72 12.36
CA SER A 143 9.46 9.17 12.35
C SER A 143 9.77 9.84 10.99
N HIS A 144 9.42 9.18 9.90
CA HIS A 144 9.70 9.64 8.53
C HIS A 144 8.47 10.28 7.86
N ARG A 145 7.25 9.89 8.26
CA ARG A 145 6.01 10.28 7.61
C ARG A 145 5.43 11.57 8.17
N HIS A 146 5.11 11.61 9.46
CA HIS A 146 4.41 12.70 10.12
C HIS A 146 3.18 13.18 9.33
N ALA A 147 2.31 12.24 8.97
CA ALA A 147 1.05 12.53 8.29
C ALA A 147 0.00 13.11 9.25
N VAL A 148 0.12 12.84 10.55
CA VAL A 148 -0.69 13.41 11.61
C VAL A 148 0.15 14.39 12.41
N LEU A 149 -0.30 15.64 12.48
CA LEU A 149 0.31 16.71 13.28
C LEU A 149 -0.49 16.88 14.57
N HIS A 150 0.20 16.90 15.71
CA HIS A 150 -0.42 17.11 17.02
C HIS A 150 -0.14 18.56 17.47
N ASN A 151 -1.22 19.30 17.71
CA ASN A 151 -1.14 20.66 18.23
C ASN A 151 -0.60 20.63 19.67
N GLN A 152 0.48 21.33 19.90
CA GLN A 152 1.17 21.32 21.20
C GLN A 152 0.40 22.08 22.31
N LYS A 153 -0.68 22.80 21.96
CA LYS A 153 -1.46 23.59 22.92
C LYS A 153 -2.60 22.79 23.56
N ASP A 154 -3.28 22.00 22.76
CA ASP A 154 -4.54 21.30 23.13
C ASP A 154 -4.54 19.80 22.79
N GLY A 155 -3.52 19.33 22.02
CA GLY A 155 -3.42 17.93 21.59
C GLY A 155 -4.30 17.56 20.39
N GLU A 156 -5.03 18.53 19.82
CA GLU A 156 -5.83 18.27 18.63
C GLU A 156 -4.96 17.79 17.46
N GLN A 157 -5.54 16.91 16.66
CA GLN A 157 -4.88 16.35 15.48
C GLN A 157 -5.25 17.11 14.22
N TYR A 158 -4.27 17.41 13.40
CA TYR A 158 -4.43 17.93 12.07
C TYR A 158 -3.74 17.03 11.05
N VAL A 159 -4.45 16.60 10.02
CA VAL A 159 -3.95 15.72 8.97
C VAL A 159 -3.90 16.50 7.65
N PRO A 160 -2.74 17.02 7.22
CA PRO A 160 -2.64 17.84 6.02
C PRO A 160 -3.21 17.19 4.76
N LEU A 161 -3.05 15.87 4.60
CA LEU A 161 -3.57 15.10 3.46
C LEU A 161 -5.11 15.01 3.42
N GLN A 162 -5.81 15.40 4.49
CA GLN A 162 -7.28 15.52 4.51
C GLN A 162 -7.78 16.90 4.08
N HIS A 163 -6.86 17.84 3.83
CA HIS A 163 -7.18 19.25 3.62
C HIS A 163 -6.47 19.84 2.39
N LEU A 164 -6.29 19.05 1.34
CA LEU A 164 -5.67 19.52 0.09
C LEU A 164 -6.63 20.42 -0.69
N TYR A 165 -7.92 20.06 -0.74
CA TYR A 165 -9.00 20.82 -1.36
C TYR A 165 -10.35 20.32 -0.88
N GLU A 166 -11.39 21.12 -1.14
CA GLU A 166 -12.78 20.77 -0.86
C GLU A 166 -13.22 19.61 -1.76
N ASP A 167 -14.05 18.70 -1.23
CA ASP A 167 -14.56 17.51 -1.95
C ASP A 167 -13.49 16.50 -2.43
N GLN A 168 -12.29 16.52 -1.85
CA GLN A 168 -11.28 15.52 -2.15
C GLN A 168 -11.71 14.10 -1.71
N PRO A 169 -11.15 13.03 -2.32
CA PRO A 169 -11.28 11.69 -1.80
C PRO A 169 -10.74 11.56 -0.36
N ARG A 170 -11.26 10.57 0.36
CA ARG A 170 -10.86 10.36 1.76
C ARG A 170 -9.40 9.93 1.85
N PHE A 171 -8.71 10.51 2.84
CA PHE A 171 -7.44 10.01 3.35
C PHE A 171 -7.67 9.53 4.79
N ASP A 172 -7.67 8.23 4.97
CA ASP A 172 -7.84 7.60 6.28
C ASP A 172 -6.48 7.09 6.76
N ILE A 173 -6.09 7.45 7.99
CA ILE A 173 -4.87 6.96 8.62
C ILE A 173 -5.16 6.55 10.06
N TYR A 174 -4.74 5.34 10.42
CA TYR A 174 -5.05 4.74 11.72
C TYR A 174 -3.82 4.13 12.37
N ASP A 175 -3.56 4.54 13.60
CA ASP A 175 -2.65 3.84 14.51
C ASP A 175 -3.41 2.67 15.14
N SER A 176 -3.26 1.47 14.57
CA SER A 176 -4.00 0.29 14.97
C SER A 176 -3.45 -0.33 16.25
N LEU A 177 -4.36 -0.75 17.13
CA LEU A 177 -4.06 -1.53 18.32
C LEU A 177 -4.32 -3.04 18.12
N LEU A 178 -4.75 -3.44 16.93
CA LEU A 178 -5.05 -4.84 16.62
C LEU A 178 -3.77 -5.64 16.41
N SER A 179 -3.86 -6.95 16.63
CA SER A 179 -2.81 -7.88 16.21
C SER A 179 -2.63 -7.84 14.68
N GLU A 180 -1.48 -8.27 14.21
CA GLU A 180 -1.15 -8.31 12.78
C GLU A 180 -2.15 -9.14 11.98
N GLU A 181 -2.60 -10.29 12.53
CA GLU A 181 -3.63 -11.12 11.91
C GLU A 181 -4.95 -10.38 11.75
N ALA A 182 -5.39 -9.71 12.80
CA ALA A 182 -6.67 -9.00 12.81
C ALA A 182 -6.65 -7.78 11.88
N VAL A 183 -5.61 -6.94 11.94
CA VAL A 183 -5.53 -5.75 11.11
C VAL A 183 -5.32 -6.12 9.63
N LEU A 184 -4.46 -7.07 9.32
CA LEU A 184 -4.20 -7.47 7.95
C LEU A 184 -5.41 -8.17 7.34
N GLY A 185 -6.12 -9.01 8.11
CA GLY A 185 -7.38 -9.62 7.68
C GLY A 185 -8.46 -8.60 7.38
N TYR A 186 -8.57 -7.55 8.20
CA TYR A 186 -9.49 -6.44 7.96
C TYR A 186 -9.13 -5.68 6.68
N GLU A 187 -7.86 -5.27 6.53
CA GLU A 187 -7.43 -4.49 5.37
C GLU A 187 -7.49 -5.30 4.06
N TYR A 188 -7.27 -6.60 4.11
CA TYR A 188 -7.54 -7.48 2.98
C TYR A 188 -9.02 -7.44 2.58
N GLY A 189 -9.93 -7.63 3.53
CA GLY A 189 -11.37 -7.55 3.29
C GLY A 189 -11.77 -6.20 2.72
N TYR A 190 -11.25 -5.10 3.27
CA TYR A 190 -11.49 -3.74 2.79
C TYR A 190 -10.99 -3.57 1.34
N ALA A 191 -9.76 -4.00 1.04
CA ALA A 191 -9.18 -3.89 -0.30
C ALA A 191 -9.94 -4.68 -1.36
N THR A 192 -10.58 -5.80 -0.99
CA THR A 192 -11.41 -6.59 -1.92
C THR A 192 -12.77 -5.97 -2.23
N THR A 193 -13.13 -4.87 -1.58
CA THR A 193 -14.41 -4.16 -1.81
C THR A 193 -14.25 -2.78 -2.43
N THR A 194 -13.01 -2.28 -2.58
CA THR A 194 -12.76 -0.91 -3.05
C THR A 194 -11.59 -0.82 -4.04
N PRO A 195 -11.82 -1.10 -5.32
CA PRO A 195 -10.75 -1.07 -6.33
C PRO A 195 -10.17 0.33 -6.61
N LYS A 196 -10.91 1.40 -6.29
CA LYS A 196 -10.48 2.81 -6.47
C LYS A 196 -9.76 3.38 -5.25
N SER A 197 -9.35 2.55 -4.31
CA SER A 197 -8.62 2.99 -3.13
C SER A 197 -7.23 2.35 -3.08
N LEU A 198 -6.25 3.11 -2.65
CA LEU A 198 -4.96 2.57 -2.23
C LEU A 198 -5.08 2.17 -0.76
N VAL A 199 -5.18 0.87 -0.51
CA VAL A 199 -5.26 0.30 0.84
C VAL A 199 -3.89 -0.19 1.24
N ILE A 200 -3.39 0.29 2.39
CA ILE A 200 -2.03 0.03 2.87
C ILE A 200 -2.10 -0.49 4.30
N TRP A 201 -1.45 -1.62 4.55
CA TRP A 201 -1.06 -2.04 5.88
C TRP A 201 0.45 -1.88 6.06
N GLU A 202 0.85 -1.15 7.10
CA GLU A 202 2.25 -1.01 7.50
C GLU A 202 2.53 -1.83 8.75
N ALA A 203 3.40 -2.83 8.65
CA ALA A 203 3.92 -3.51 9.83
C ALA A 203 4.85 -2.57 10.60
N GLN A 204 4.82 -2.60 11.94
CA GLN A 204 5.78 -1.82 12.75
C GLN A 204 7.23 -2.24 12.44
N PHE A 205 7.46 -3.55 12.34
CA PHE A 205 8.63 -4.18 11.75
C PHE A 205 8.15 -5.30 10.82
N GLY A 206 8.79 -5.48 9.70
CA GLY A 206 8.35 -6.44 8.69
C GLY A 206 8.33 -7.90 9.18
N ASP A 207 9.16 -8.24 10.17
CA ASP A 207 9.15 -9.56 10.80
C ASP A 207 7.80 -9.90 11.43
N PHE A 208 7.07 -8.93 11.94
CA PHE A 208 5.76 -9.15 12.56
C PHE A 208 4.66 -9.58 11.57
N ALA A 209 4.91 -9.51 10.26
CA ALA A 209 4.03 -10.13 9.28
C ALA A 209 3.84 -11.64 9.51
N ASN A 210 4.77 -12.29 10.24
CA ASN A 210 4.64 -13.69 10.62
C ASN A 210 3.41 -13.96 11.53
N GLY A 211 2.99 -12.98 12.32
CA GLY A 211 1.77 -13.04 13.13
C GLY A 211 0.48 -13.09 12.31
N ALA A 212 0.54 -12.74 11.02
CA ALA A 212 -0.57 -12.79 10.07
C ALA A 212 -0.32 -13.81 8.94
N GLN A 213 0.57 -14.77 9.11
CA GLN A 213 0.99 -15.68 8.04
C GLN A 213 -0.19 -16.45 7.42
N VAL A 214 -1.17 -16.84 8.21
CA VAL A 214 -2.37 -17.52 7.70
C VAL A 214 -3.18 -16.64 6.75
N VAL A 215 -3.29 -15.34 7.03
CA VAL A 215 -3.96 -14.38 6.15
C VAL A 215 -3.17 -14.21 4.85
N ILE A 216 -1.85 -14.15 4.94
CA ILE A 216 -0.96 -14.05 3.77
C ILE A 216 -1.11 -15.29 2.89
N ASP A 217 -0.98 -16.50 3.45
CA ASP A 217 -0.97 -17.74 2.68
C ASP A 217 -2.34 -18.10 2.11
N GLN A 218 -3.41 -17.94 2.90
CA GLN A 218 -4.72 -18.46 2.54
C GLN A 218 -5.60 -17.45 1.79
N PHE A 219 -5.34 -16.15 1.92
CA PHE A 219 -6.17 -15.10 1.36
C PHE A 219 -5.37 -14.21 0.39
N ILE A 220 -4.32 -13.53 0.84
CA ILE A 220 -3.61 -12.54 0.03
C ILE A 220 -2.95 -13.19 -1.18
N SER A 221 -2.17 -14.25 -0.98
CA SER A 221 -1.43 -14.92 -2.06
C SER A 221 -2.30 -15.77 -2.98
N SER A 222 -3.45 -16.25 -2.50
CA SER A 222 -4.22 -17.29 -3.17
C SER A 222 -5.70 -16.95 -3.43
N GLY A 223 -6.19 -15.82 -2.93
CA GLY A 223 -7.60 -15.45 -3.03
C GLY A 223 -8.11 -15.27 -4.46
N GLU A 224 -7.27 -14.80 -5.36
CA GLU A 224 -7.63 -14.69 -6.77
C GLU A 224 -7.77 -16.08 -7.42
N ALA A 225 -6.82 -16.98 -7.22
CA ALA A 225 -6.86 -18.33 -7.77
C ALA A 225 -8.00 -19.17 -7.18
N LYS A 226 -8.29 -19.02 -5.88
CA LYS A 226 -9.34 -19.78 -5.19
C LYS A 226 -10.76 -19.29 -5.51
N TRP A 227 -10.94 -17.97 -5.59
CA TRP A 227 -12.27 -17.35 -5.56
C TRP A 227 -12.47 -16.28 -6.64
N GLY A 228 -11.50 -16.05 -7.53
CA GLY A 228 -11.53 -14.93 -8.47
C GLY A 228 -11.51 -13.56 -7.77
N ARG A 229 -11.04 -13.50 -6.51
CA ARG A 229 -11.10 -12.29 -5.68
C ARG A 229 -9.86 -11.44 -5.90
N LEU A 230 -10.01 -10.37 -6.69
CA LEU A 230 -8.94 -9.39 -6.89
C LEU A 230 -8.71 -8.58 -5.60
N CYS A 231 -7.44 -8.22 -5.35
CA CYS A 231 -7.05 -7.45 -4.19
C CYS A 231 -5.90 -6.51 -4.53
N GLY A 232 -6.06 -5.21 -4.28
CA GLY A 232 -5.03 -4.19 -4.47
C GLY A 232 -4.28 -3.82 -3.19
N LEU A 233 -4.32 -4.66 -2.15
CA LEU A 233 -3.66 -4.39 -0.87
C LEU A 233 -2.17 -4.18 -1.04
N THR A 234 -1.65 -3.14 -0.40
CA THR A 234 -0.21 -2.86 -0.29
C THR A 234 0.27 -3.16 1.12
N MET A 235 1.36 -3.89 1.26
CA MET A 235 2.01 -4.18 2.53
C MET A 235 3.35 -3.47 2.59
N LEU A 236 3.53 -2.56 3.57
CA LEU A 236 4.81 -1.91 3.85
C LEU A 236 5.50 -2.68 4.97
N LEU A 237 6.60 -3.34 4.66
CA LEU A 237 7.32 -4.21 5.58
C LEU A 237 8.74 -3.68 5.82
N PRO A 238 9.00 -2.96 6.92
CA PRO A 238 10.35 -2.52 7.27
C PRO A 238 11.32 -3.70 7.34
N HIS A 239 12.35 -3.67 6.47
CA HIS A 239 13.29 -4.75 6.26
C HIS A 239 14.73 -4.23 6.22
N GLY A 240 15.65 -5.00 6.77
CA GLY A 240 17.08 -4.71 6.78
C GLY A 240 17.72 -5.09 8.11
N TYR A 241 18.92 -5.66 8.04
CA TYR A 241 19.72 -6.09 9.20
C TYR A 241 20.40 -4.88 9.86
N GLU A 242 19.62 -3.93 10.32
CA GLU A 242 20.06 -2.66 10.90
C GLU A 242 19.49 -2.43 12.31
N GLY A 243 18.69 -3.35 12.81
CA GLY A 243 18.02 -3.26 14.10
C GLY A 243 18.79 -3.94 15.24
N GLN A 244 18.26 -3.81 16.45
CA GLN A 244 18.81 -4.36 17.67
C GLN A 244 18.02 -5.58 18.13
N GLY A 245 17.90 -6.60 17.29
CA GLY A 245 17.21 -7.82 17.62
C GLY A 245 16.70 -8.57 16.39
N PRO A 246 16.32 -9.85 16.53
CA PRO A 246 15.89 -10.68 15.40
C PRO A 246 14.66 -10.11 14.69
N GLU A 247 13.67 -9.65 15.46
CA GLU A 247 12.41 -9.08 14.97
C GLU A 247 12.57 -7.70 14.29
N HIS A 248 13.72 -7.07 14.46
CA HIS A 248 14.06 -5.80 13.82
C HIS A 248 14.85 -5.96 12.52
N SER A 249 15.09 -7.18 12.05
CA SER A 249 16.02 -7.45 10.95
C SER A 249 15.29 -7.81 9.66
N SER A 250 14.63 -8.95 9.58
CA SER A 250 14.11 -9.48 8.33
C SER A 250 12.58 -9.49 8.28
N ALA A 251 12.00 -8.94 7.22
CA ALA A 251 10.59 -9.16 6.86
C ALA A 251 10.37 -10.54 6.19
N ARG A 252 11.41 -11.38 6.15
CA ARG A 252 11.37 -12.73 5.58
C ARG A 252 10.96 -12.71 4.11
N LEU A 253 11.68 -11.91 3.33
CA LEU A 253 11.49 -11.74 1.88
C LEU A 253 11.35 -13.09 1.15
N GLU A 254 12.14 -14.06 1.54
CA GLU A 254 12.16 -15.43 0.98
C GLU A 254 10.80 -16.13 1.07
N ARG A 255 10.02 -15.88 2.12
CA ARG A 255 8.66 -16.45 2.27
C ARG A 255 7.70 -15.89 1.24
N PHE A 256 7.76 -14.58 0.98
CA PHE A 256 6.93 -13.96 -0.05
C PHE A 256 7.29 -14.46 -1.43
N LEU A 257 8.60 -14.60 -1.72
CA LEU A 257 9.06 -15.14 -3.00
C LEU A 257 8.63 -16.60 -3.21
N GLN A 258 8.60 -17.42 -2.15
CA GLN A 258 8.09 -18.79 -2.21
C GLN A 258 6.58 -18.86 -2.49
N LEU A 259 5.81 -17.85 -2.10
CA LEU A 259 4.37 -17.75 -2.36
C LEU A 259 4.04 -17.19 -3.75
N CYS A 260 5.04 -16.69 -4.48
CA CYS A 260 4.85 -16.15 -5.82
C CYS A 260 4.61 -17.27 -6.84
N ALA A 261 3.48 -17.19 -7.54
CA ALA A 261 3.10 -18.09 -8.62
C ALA A 261 2.13 -17.37 -9.56
N GLU A 262 2.26 -17.58 -10.87
CA GLU A 262 1.31 -17.09 -11.89
C GLU A 262 0.94 -15.60 -11.75
N HIS A 263 1.92 -14.77 -11.40
CA HIS A 263 1.73 -13.31 -11.20
C HIS A 263 0.69 -12.95 -10.12
N ASN A 264 0.55 -13.76 -9.08
CA ASN A 264 -0.42 -13.57 -8.01
C ASN A 264 -0.16 -12.33 -7.13
N MET A 265 1.10 -11.88 -7.03
CA MET A 265 1.50 -10.71 -6.25
C MET A 265 2.74 -10.02 -6.84
N GLN A 266 3.05 -8.84 -6.36
CA GLN A 266 4.27 -8.10 -6.67
C GLN A 266 5.13 -7.99 -5.42
N VAL A 267 6.43 -8.30 -5.50
CA VAL A 267 7.38 -8.19 -4.39
C VAL A 267 8.47 -7.21 -4.79
N CYS A 268 8.54 -6.07 -4.11
CA CYS A 268 9.38 -4.94 -4.50
C CYS A 268 10.32 -4.50 -3.38
N VAL A 269 11.51 -4.05 -3.79
CA VAL A 269 12.53 -3.45 -2.91
C VAL A 269 12.97 -2.10 -3.51
N PRO A 270 12.14 -1.04 -3.41
CA PRO A 270 12.52 0.28 -3.89
C PRO A 270 13.67 0.86 -3.06
N SER A 271 14.55 1.61 -3.70
CA SER A 271 15.78 2.11 -3.07
C SER A 271 15.96 3.62 -3.14
N THR A 272 14.99 4.36 -3.71
CA THR A 272 15.00 5.83 -3.80
C THR A 272 13.61 6.42 -3.54
N PRO A 273 13.51 7.71 -3.16
CA PRO A 273 12.24 8.42 -3.00
C PRO A 273 11.38 8.42 -4.27
N GLY A 274 11.99 8.60 -5.45
CA GLY A 274 11.27 8.54 -6.73
C GLY A 274 10.68 7.16 -6.99
N GLN A 275 11.39 6.08 -6.66
CA GLN A 275 10.89 4.74 -6.89
C GLN A 275 9.72 4.37 -5.97
N ILE A 276 9.73 4.76 -4.69
CA ILE A 276 8.56 4.52 -3.82
C ILE A 276 7.36 5.38 -4.26
N TYR A 277 7.58 6.64 -4.67
CA TYR A 277 6.55 7.50 -5.22
C TYR A 277 5.85 6.84 -6.42
N HIS A 278 6.61 6.43 -7.42
CA HIS A 278 6.06 5.81 -8.63
C HIS A 278 5.46 4.43 -8.37
N LEU A 279 6.01 3.65 -7.45
CA LEU A 279 5.49 2.33 -7.10
C LEU A 279 4.10 2.42 -6.47
N LEU A 280 3.90 3.33 -5.51
CA LEU A 280 2.61 3.56 -4.88
C LEU A 280 1.57 4.09 -5.87
N ARG A 281 1.98 5.03 -6.75
CA ARG A 281 1.11 5.53 -7.80
C ARG A 281 0.73 4.43 -8.79
N ARG A 282 1.71 3.64 -9.25
CA ARG A 282 1.51 2.51 -10.15
C ARG A 282 0.49 1.52 -9.60
N GLN A 283 0.52 1.25 -8.31
CA GLN A 283 -0.42 0.36 -7.63
C GLN A 283 -1.87 0.84 -7.72
N ALA A 284 -2.10 2.15 -7.68
CA ALA A 284 -3.42 2.75 -7.70
C ALA A 284 -3.92 3.08 -9.12
N VAL A 285 -3.10 3.78 -9.94
CA VAL A 285 -3.53 4.31 -11.24
C VAL A 285 -3.63 3.22 -12.32
N ARG A 286 -2.80 2.19 -12.25
CA ARG A 286 -2.84 1.09 -13.20
C ARG A 286 -4.09 0.22 -12.95
N PRO A 287 -4.82 -0.19 -14.00
CA PRO A 287 -6.02 -1.01 -13.85
C PRO A 287 -5.70 -2.50 -13.55
N LEU A 288 -4.72 -2.74 -12.70
CA LEU A 288 -4.32 -4.06 -12.21
C LEU A 288 -4.42 -4.08 -10.68
N ARG A 289 -5.14 -5.05 -10.15
CA ARG A 289 -5.32 -5.20 -8.71
C ARG A 289 -4.73 -6.52 -8.24
N LYS A 290 -3.43 -6.48 -7.96
CA LYS A 290 -2.65 -7.57 -7.34
C LYS A 290 -2.08 -7.08 -6.02
N PRO A 291 -1.95 -7.92 -5.00
CA PRO A 291 -1.22 -7.56 -3.77
C PRO A 291 0.19 -7.05 -4.07
N LEU A 292 0.60 -6.01 -3.37
CA LEU A 292 1.93 -5.42 -3.46
C LEU A 292 2.64 -5.53 -2.12
N VAL A 293 3.76 -6.23 -2.10
CA VAL A 293 4.62 -6.37 -0.92
C VAL A 293 5.87 -5.52 -1.13
N ILE A 294 6.07 -4.54 -0.25
CA ILE A 294 7.20 -3.61 -0.30
C ILE A 294 8.10 -3.86 0.89
N MET A 295 9.33 -4.29 0.62
CA MET A 295 10.41 -4.31 1.61
C MET A 295 10.86 -2.87 1.84
N SER A 296 10.26 -2.21 2.83
CA SER A 296 10.55 -0.81 3.14
C SER A 296 11.92 -0.69 3.81
N PRO A 297 12.74 0.29 3.45
CA PRO A 297 14.05 0.47 4.08
C PRO A 297 13.91 1.10 5.47
N LYS A 298 14.98 1.01 6.25
CA LYS A 298 15.14 1.71 7.53
C LYS A 298 16.13 2.87 7.41
N SER A 299 17.41 2.60 7.22
CA SER A 299 18.43 3.65 7.12
C SER A 299 18.29 4.50 5.84
N LEU A 300 17.82 3.92 4.72
CA LEU A 300 17.62 4.67 3.47
C LEU A 300 16.56 5.77 3.59
N LEU A 301 15.68 5.73 4.60
CA LEU A 301 14.73 6.81 4.86
C LEU A 301 15.41 8.17 5.06
N ARG A 302 16.68 8.18 5.50
CA ARG A 302 17.49 9.38 5.76
C ARG A 302 18.90 9.30 5.17
N HIS A 303 19.16 8.36 4.28
CA HIS A 303 20.49 8.17 3.72
C HIS A 303 20.83 9.29 2.72
N LYS A 304 22.02 9.90 2.87
CA LYS A 304 22.42 11.07 2.09
C LYS A 304 22.49 10.85 0.58
N LYS A 305 22.75 9.62 0.14
CA LYS A 305 22.81 9.23 -1.29
C LYS A 305 21.48 8.66 -1.80
N ALA A 306 20.56 8.25 -0.91
CA ALA A 306 19.24 7.73 -1.28
C ALA A 306 18.23 8.87 -1.42
N THR A 307 18.39 9.66 -2.44
CA THR A 307 17.62 10.88 -2.71
C THR A 307 17.08 10.88 -4.13
N SER A 308 16.18 11.81 -4.44
CA SER A 308 15.66 12.07 -5.77
C SER A 308 15.49 13.57 -5.99
N ALA A 309 15.37 14.00 -7.24
CA ALA A 309 14.96 15.34 -7.59
C ALA A 309 13.42 15.42 -7.70
N LEU A 310 12.86 16.62 -7.67
CA LEU A 310 11.42 16.81 -7.85
C LEU A 310 10.99 16.44 -9.28
N GLU A 311 11.86 16.66 -10.24
CA GLU A 311 11.72 16.28 -11.63
C GLU A 311 11.59 14.76 -11.82
N ASP A 312 12.24 13.96 -10.95
CA ASP A 312 12.11 12.50 -10.98
C ASP A 312 10.66 12.07 -10.66
N LEU A 313 9.96 12.81 -9.78
CA LEU A 313 8.55 12.57 -9.49
C LEU A 313 7.64 13.05 -10.64
N ALA A 314 8.02 14.14 -11.29
CA ALA A 314 7.21 14.75 -12.35
C ALA A 314 7.27 13.95 -13.66
N HIS A 315 8.43 13.46 -14.03
CA HIS A 315 8.71 12.92 -15.37
C HIS A 315 9.21 11.46 -15.36
N GLY A 316 9.47 10.91 -14.16
CA GLY A 316 9.95 9.54 -13.99
C GLY A 316 8.85 8.49 -14.09
N THR A 317 9.23 7.25 -13.83
CA THR A 317 8.35 6.09 -13.72
C THR A 317 8.93 5.09 -12.71
N PHE A 318 8.16 4.05 -12.40
CA PHE A 318 8.70 2.91 -11.66
C PHE A 318 9.53 2.02 -12.58
N HIS A 319 10.77 1.77 -12.20
CA HIS A 319 11.66 0.86 -12.91
C HIS A 319 11.80 -0.46 -12.15
N SER A 320 11.49 -1.58 -12.81
CA SER A 320 11.72 -2.92 -12.25
C SER A 320 13.21 -3.20 -12.04
N VAL A 321 14.04 -2.63 -12.90
CA VAL A 321 15.51 -2.65 -12.83
C VAL A 321 16.02 -1.23 -13.05
N LEU A 322 16.89 -0.76 -12.16
CA LEU A 322 17.59 0.51 -12.29
C LEU A 322 19.03 0.26 -12.77
N ASP A 323 19.38 0.84 -13.89
CA ASP A 323 20.75 0.86 -14.39
C ASP A 323 21.69 1.65 -13.48
N ASP A 324 22.99 1.55 -13.72
CA ASP A 324 23.98 2.34 -13.00
C ASP A 324 23.75 3.84 -13.24
N LEU A 325 23.85 4.62 -12.18
CA LEU A 325 23.68 6.08 -12.27
C LEU A 325 24.98 6.81 -12.67
N ALA A 326 26.13 6.13 -12.60
CA ALA A 326 27.40 6.72 -13.01
C ALA A 326 27.52 6.71 -14.54
N ASP A 327 28.17 7.74 -15.07
CA ASP A 327 28.52 7.83 -16.50
C ASP A 327 29.72 6.92 -16.80
N LEU A 328 29.43 5.63 -16.94
CA LEU A 328 30.44 4.59 -17.19
C LEU A 328 30.57 4.30 -18.70
N ASP A 329 31.80 4.18 -19.17
CA ASP A 329 32.07 3.68 -20.53
C ASP A 329 31.70 2.20 -20.63
N ARG A 330 30.52 1.92 -21.20
CA ARG A 330 29.98 0.54 -21.32
C ARG A 330 30.94 -0.44 -21.99
N LYS A 331 31.84 0.04 -22.85
CA LYS A 331 32.85 -0.82 -23.52
C LYS A 331 33.97 -1.25 -22.59
N LYS A 332 34.17 -0.56 -21.47
CA LYS A 332 35.21 -0.87 -20.48
C LYS A 332 34.66 -1.69 -19.31
N ILE A 333 33.35 -1.88 -19.22
CA ILE A 333 32.74 -2.66 -18.13
C ILE A 333 33.16 -4.13 -18.25
N LYS A 334 33.81 -4.64 -17.20
CA LYS A 334 34.23 -6.04 -17.06
C LYS A 334 33.36 -6.81 -16.06
N ARG A 335 32.68 -6.07 -15.16
CA ARG A 335 31.84 -6.66 -14.13
C ARG A 335 30.52 -5.91 -13.99
N VAL A 336 29.43 -6.67 -13.95
CA VAL A 336 28.11 -6.17 -13.57
C VAL A 336 27.72 -6.81 -12.24
N VAL A 337 27.45 -5.98 -11.22
CA VAL A 337 27.00 -6.44 -9.92
C VAL A 337 25.51 -6.12 -9.81
N MET A 338 24.69 -7.16 -9.70
CA MET A 338 23.25 -7.02 -9.50
C MET A 338 22.94 -7.10 -8.01
N CYS A 339 22.19 -6.18 -7.48
CA CYS A 339 21.84 -6.11 -6.06
C CYS A 339 20.44 -5.53 -5.85
N SER A 340 19.97 -5.53 -4.60
CA SER A 340 18.68 -4.99 -4.22
C SER A 340 18.77 -4.26 -2.89
N GLY A 341 18.00 -3.17 -2.73
CA GLY A 341 17.92 -2.43 -1.48
C GLY A 341 19.21 -1.72 -1.05
N LYS A 342 19.46 -1.70 0.27
CA LYS A 342 20.53 -0.91 0.90
C LYS A 342 21.93 -1.29 0.46
N VAL A 343 22.20 -2.56 0.22
CA VAL A 343 23.55 -3.04 -0.16
C VAL A 343 24.10 -2.33 -1.41
N TYR A 344 23.22 -1.79 -2.26
CA TYR A 344 23.64 -0.94 -3.38
C TYR A 344 24.51 0.23 -2.93
N TYR A 345 24.15 0.90 -1.84
CA TYR A 345 24.86 2.08 -1.36
C TYR A 345 26.20 1.71 -0.73
N ASP A 346 26.29 0.57 -0.06
CA ASP A 346 27.55 0.06 0.48
C ASP A 346 28.50 -0.32 -0.68
N LEU A 347 27.98 -0.97 -1.74
CA LEU A 347 28.74 -1.28 -2.95
C LEU A 347 29.16 -0.01 -3.72
N LEU A 348 28.28 0.98 -3.79
CA LEU A 348 28.56 2.26 -4.43
C LEU A 348 29.70 3.00 -3.71
N GLU A 349 29.67 3.04 -2.39
CA GLU A 349 30.79 3.62 -1.60
C GLU A 349 32.10 2.89 -1.83
N LYS A 350 32.08 1.56 -1.86
CA LYS A 350 33.26 0.75 -2.12
C LYS A 350 33.80 0.97 -3.53
N ARG A 351 32.93 0.93 -4.54
CA ARG A 351 33.30 1.18 -5.94
C ARG A 351 33.98 2.53 -6.12
N ASP A 352 33.33 3.58 -5.60
CA ASP A 352 33.83 4.94 -5.73
C ASP A 352 35.12 5.15 -4.94
N GLY A 353 35.24 4.55 -3.74
CA GLY A 353 36.43 4.63 -2.89
C GLY A 353 37.65 3.90 -3.47
N ASP A 354 37.43 2.83 -4.23
CA ASP A 354 38.51 2.04 -4.87
C ASP A 354 38.72 2.41 -6.36
N ASP A 355 38.02 3.42 -6.89
CA ASP A 355 38.05 3.89 -8.28
C ASP A 355 37.82 2.73 -9.31
N LEU A 356 36.83 1.85 -9.03
CA LEU A 356 36.52 0.69 -9.87
C LEU A 356 35.60 1.08 -11.04
N SER A 357 36.11 1.83 -11.98
CA SER A 357 35.36 2.36 -13.15
C SER A 357 34.96 1.29 -14.18
N ASP A 358 35.45 0.07 -14.05
CA ASP A 358 35.09 -1.10 -14.89
C ASP A 358 33.98 -1.98 -14.28
N THR A 359 33.38 -1.54 -13.18
CA THR A 359 32.31 -2.27 -12.47
C THR A 359 31.00 -1.46 -12.46
N ALA A 360 29.96 -2.00 -13.08
CA ALA A 360 28.61 -1.43 -13.07
C ALA A 360 27.75 -2.03 -11.95
N LEU A 361 26.92 -1.22 -11.30
CA LEU A 361 26.00 -1.59 -10.23
C LEU A 361 24.54 -1.46 -10.70
N VAL A 362 23.86 -2.57 -10.83
CA VAL A 362 22.46 -2.63 -11.27
C VAL A 362 21.55 -3.00 -10.10
N ARG A 363 20.48 -2.24 -9.91
CA ARG A 363 19.51 -2.48 -8.82
C ARG A 363 18.26 -3.17 -9.35
N ILE A 364 17.88 -4.26 -8.70
CA ILE A 364 16.62 -4.97 -8.97
C ILE A 364 15.59 -4.50 -7.94
N CYS A 365 14.56 -3.82 -8.41
CA CYS A 365 13.51 -3.23 -7.57
C CYS A 365 12.26 -4.11 -7.51
N LEU A 366 11.90 -4.78 -8.59
CA LEU A 366 10.82 -5.76 -8.65
C LEU A 366 11.43 -7.15 -8.75
N LEU A 367 11.27 -7.96 -7.68
CA LEU A 367 11.96 -9.24 -7.54
C LEU A 367 11.22 -10.41 -8.16
N TYR A 368 9.90 -10.30 -8.31
CA TYR A 368 9.07 -11.30 -8.97
C TYR A 368 8.36 -10.66 -10.17
N THR A 369 8.81 -11.03 -11.37
CA THR A 369 8.33 -10.46 -12.63
C THR A 369 7.92 -11.49 -13.66
N SER A 370 8.38 -12.73 -13.53
CA SER A 370 8.14 -13.76 -14.54
C SER A 370 7.88 -15.09 -13.86
N PRO A 371 6.99 -15.93 -14.39
CA PRO A 371 6.92 -17.32 -13.98
C PRO A 371 8.31 -17.93 -14.17
N SER A 372 8.76 -18.67 -13.17
CA SER A 372 9.93 -19.55 -13.34
C SER A 372 9.68 -20.45 -14.54
N PRO A 373 10.68 -20.63 -15.42
CA PRO A 373 10.55 -21.54 -16.56
C PRO A 373 10.24 -22.96 -16.11
#